data_a0f0935c7db1619801c4ba7888054cb6
#
_entry.id   a0f0935c7db1619801c4ba7888054cb6
#
_cell.length_a   1.000
_cell.length_b   1.000
_cell.length_c   1.000
_cell.angle_alpha   90.00
_cell.angle_beta   90.00
_cell.angle_gamma   90.00
#
_symmetry.space_group_name_H-M   'P 1'
#
loop_
_entity.id
_entity.type
_entity.pdbx_description
1 polymer ?
#
loop_
_entity_poly.entity_id
_entity_poly.type
_entity_poly.pdbx_seq_one_letter_code
_entity_poly.pdbx_strand_id
1 'polypeptide(L)'
;MMIRGKDPDITSNLKENPEMTNLNEIYKSVLEADRAAVVICDLEHTIIYMNPVAIERYAKWGGKDLMGKSLLNCHNEKSREMIQKVVEWFKTSKDHNIVYTFFNQKENKDVYMVALRNEEGNLIGYYEKHEYRNRETMKMYDIT
;
A
#
# COMPACT_ATOMS: atom_id res chain seq x y z
N MET A 1 -31.69 -10.83 20.10
CA MET A 1 -31.22 -10.40 19.95
C MET A 1 -30.55 -9.73 19.96
N MET A 2 -30.64 -9.67 20.21
CA MET A 2 -29.99 -9.14 20.31
C MET A 2 -29.59 -8.32 20.24
N ILE A 3 -29.69 -7.95 20.13
CA ILE A 3 -29.41 -7.18 20.03
C ILE A 3 -28.82 -6.61 20.27
N ARG A 4 -29.04 -6.56 20.10
CA ARG A 4 -28.18 -6.21 20.56
C ARG A 4 -27.24 -5.42 19.92
N GLY A 5 -27.18 -5.08 18.77
CA GLY A 5 -26.27 -4.25 18.07
C GLY A 5 -26.05 -2.91 18.70
N LYS A 6 -26.99 -2.50 19.39
CA LYS A 6 -26.87 -1.25 20.13
C LYS A 6 -26.24 -1.45 21.48
N ASP A 7 -25.89 -2.67 21.79
CA ASP A 7 -25.22 -2.97 23.03
C ASP A 7 -23.81 -2.40 22.97
N PRO A 8 -23.49 -1.41 23.80
CA PRO A 8 -22.16 -0.83 23.81
C PRO A 8 -21.09 -1.84 24.17
N ASP A 9 -21.43 -2.86 24.90
CA ASP A 9 -20.47 -3.86 25.32
C ASP A 9 -19.94 -4.65 24.16
N ILE A 10 -20.76 -4.86 23.13
CA ILE A 10 -20.33 -5.58 21.95
C ILE A 10 -19.23 -4.78 21.24
N THR A 11 -19.43 -3.49 21.12
CA THR A 11 -18.44 -2.61 20.49
C THR A 11 -17.15 -2.59 21.29
N SER A 12 -17.25 -2.52 22.61
CA SER A 12 -16.08 -2.54 23.47
C SER A 12 -15.31 -3.83 23.32
N ASN A 13 -16.00 -4.95 23.23
CA ASN A 13 -15.37 -6.25 23.08
C ASN A 13 -14.60 -6.33 21.76
N LEU A 14 -15.17 -5.82 20.68
CA LEU A 14 -14.48 -5.81 19.40
C LEU A 14 -13.23 -4.95 19.47
N LYS A 15 -13.33 -3.82 20.15
CA LYS A 15 -12.23 -2.90 20.29
C LYS A 15 -11.06 -3.51 21.06
N GLU A 16 -11.38 -4.33 22.03
CA GLU A 16 -10.39 -4.96 22.90
C GLU A 16 -10.05 -6.38 22.49
N ASN A 17 -10.56 -6.82 21.36
CA ASN A 17 -10.33 -8.18 20.87
C ASN A 17 -8.85 -8.37 20.51
N PRO A 18 -8.10 -9.21 21.26
CA PRO A 18 -6.67 -9.40 20.99
C PRO A 18 -6.38 -9.95 19.62
N GLU A 19 -7.25 -10.83 19.09
CA GLU A 19 -7.05 -11.39 17.75
C GLU A 19 -7.09 -10.31 16.69
N MET A 20 -8.07 -9.40 16.77
CA MET A 20 -8.21 -8.32 15.82
C MET A 20 -7.02 -7.36 15.89
N THR A 21 -6.61 -7.00 17.10
CA THR A 21 -5.46 -6.14 17.32
C THR A 21 -4.20 -6.79 16.78
N ASN A 22 -4.00 -8.08 17.09
CA ASN A 22 -2.84 -8.81 16.61
C ASN A 22 -2.81 -8.90 15.09
N LEU A 23 -3.95 -9.09 14.46
CA LEU A 23 -4.02 -9.21 13.02
C LEU A 23 -3.65 -7.89 12.33
N ASN A 24 -4.14 -6.78 12.85
CA ASN A 24 -3.76 -5.47 12.32
C ASN A 24 -2.26 -5.20 12.49
N GLU A 25 -1.72 -5.56 13.64
CA GLU A 25 -0.30 -5.45 13.89
C GLU A 25 0.51 -6.34 12.95
N ILE A 26 0.01 -7.54 12.68
CA ILE A 26 0.65 -8.48 11.75
C ILE A 26 0.64 -7.90 10.34
N TYR A 27 -0.48 -7.37 9.88
CA TYR A 27 -0.57 -6.74 8.56
C TYR A 27 0.43 -5.59 8.45
N LYS A 28 0.47 -4.74 9.45
CA LYS A 28 1.41 -3.63 9.46
C LYS A 28 2.85 -4.14 9.44
N SER A 29 3.13 -5.17 10.23
CA SER A 29 4.47 -5.74 10.29
C SER A 29 4.91 -6.32 8.94
N VAL A 30 4.01 -6.92 8.19
CA VAL A 30 4.31 -7.41 6.85
C VAL A 30 4.75 -6.26 5.94
N LEU A 31 4.02 -5.15 5.99
CA LEU A 31 4.38 -3.97 5.19
C LEU A 31 5.70 -3.34 5.65
N GLU A 32 5.90 -3.25 6.96
CA GLU A 32 7.14 -2.68 7.54
C GLU A 32 8.37 -3.52 7.21
N ALA A 33 8.20 -4.82 7.06
CA ALA A 33 9.30 -5.74 6.81
C ALA A 33 9.64 -5.89 5.32
N ASP A 34 8.81 -5.33 4.43
CA ASP A 34 9.06 -5.44 2.99
C ASP A 34 10.34 -4.70 2.64
N ARG A 35 11.21 -5.35 1.87
CA ARG A 35 12.48 -4.76 1.43
C ARG A 35 12.30 -3.78 0.28
N ALA A 36 11.14 -3.77 -0.34
CA ALA A 36 10.79 -2.79 -1.36
C ALA A 36 10.03 -1.64 -0.71
N ALA A 37 10.10 -0.46 -1.33
CA ALA A 37 9.33 0.69 -0.87
C ALA A 37 7.85 0.43 -1.06
N VAL A 38 7.06 0.71 -0.04
CA VAL A 38 5.60 0.63 -0.10
C VAL A 38 5.03 2.00 0.25
N VAL A 39 4.29 2.57 -0.68
CA VAL A 39 3.58 3.84 -0.50
C VAL A 39 2.14 3.61 -0.87
N ILE A 40 1.23 3.80 0.09
CA ILE A 40 -0.19 3.57 -0.11
C ILE A 40 -0.92 4.90 -0.17
N CYS A 41 -1.81 5.04 -1.14
CA CYS A 41 -2.61 6.24 -1.33
C CYS A 41 -4.09 5.94 -1.28
N ASP A 42 -4.87 6.93 -0.85
CA ASP A 42 -6.32 6.87 -0.98
C ASP A 42 -6.74 7.33 -2.37
N LEU A 43 -8.04 7.41 -2.63
CA LEU A 43 -8.56 7.77 -3.95
C LEU A 43 -8.38 9.25 -4.31
N GLU A 44 -8.01 10.07 -3.34
CA GLU A 44 -7.68 11.48 -3.59
C GLU A 44 -6.19 11.65 -3.79
N HIS A 45 -5.48 10.55 -3.94
CA HIS A 45 -4.03 10.51 -4.14
C HIS A 45 -3.23 11.00 -2.93
N THR A 46 -3.86 11.01 -1.75
CA THR A 46 -3.17 11.35 -0.52
C THR A 46 -2.36 10.15 -0.05
N ILE A 47 -1.10 10.39 0.27
CA ILE A 47 -0.24 9.35 0.83
C ILE A 47 -0.69 9.07 2.26
N ILE A 48 -1.17 7.87 2.53
CA ILE A 48 -1.68 7.50 3.85
C ILE A 48 -0.76 6.56 4.60
N TYR A 49 0.20 5.94 3.90
CA TYR A 49 1.17 5.05 4.56
C TYR A 49 2.44 4.97 3.73
N MET A 50 3.58 4.91 4.43
CA MET A 50 4.90 4.66 3.86
C MET A 50 5.63 3.70 4.79
N ASN A 51 6.19 2.63 4.24
CA ASN A 51 7.02 1.77 5.08
C ASN A 51 8.42 2.38 5.26
N PRO A 52 9.23 1.83 6.17
CA PRO A 52 10.56 2.41 6.44
C PRO A 52 11.44 2.54 5.19
N VAL A 53 11.40 1.57 4.30
CA VAL A 53 12.17 1.62 3.05
C VAL A 53 11.74 2.81 2.19
N ALA A 54 10.42 3.06 2.10
CA ALA A 54 9.91 4.19 1.34
C ALA A 54 10.32 5.52 1.99
N ILE A 55 10.24 5.61 3.30
CA ILE A 55 10.63 6.82 4.03
C ILE A 55 12.08 7.18 3.72
N GLU A 56 12.97 6.20 3.78
CA GLU A 56 14.38 6.40 3.49
C GLU A 56 14.61 6.74 2.02
N ARG A 57 13.96 6.01 1.12
CA ARG A 57 14.11 6.22 -0.32
C ARG A 57 13.72 7.65 -0.73
N TYR A 58 12.68 8.19 -0.12
CA TYR A 58 12.17 9.51 -0.46
C TYR A 58 12.57 10.58 0.55
N ALA A 59 13.63 10.34 1.32
CA ALA A 59 14.07 11.26 2.37
C ALA A 59 14.34 12.67 1.86
N LYS A 60 14.94 12.81 0.68
CA LYS A 60 15.27 14.12 0.15
C LYS A 60 14.04 14.95 -0.27
N TRP A 61 12.89 14.32 -0.39
CA TRP A 61 11.63 15.00 -0.71
C TRP A 61 10.74 15.16 0.52
N GLY A 62 11.20 14.77 1.70
CA GLY A 62 10.46 14.93 2.94
C GLY A 62 10.32 13.67 3.78
N GLY A 63 10.60 12.49 3.21
CA GLY A 63 10.48 11.23 3.95
C GLY A 63 9.11 11.05 4.54
N LYS A 64 9.04 10.79 5.85
CA LYS A 64 7.75 10.54 6.52
C LYS A 64 6.81 11.74 6.47
N ASP A 65 7.33 12.94 6.26
CA ASP A 65 6.50 14.14 6.18
C ASP A 65 5.69 14.19 4.89
N LEU A 66 5.96 13.30 3.94
CA LEU A 66 5.13 13.15 2.74
C LEU A 66 3.77 12.54 3.06
N MET A 67 3.63 11.82 4.18
CA MET A 67 2.33 11.30 4.58
C MET A 67 1.36 12.46 4.82
N GLY A 68 0.16 12.34 4.30
CA GLY A 68 -0.83 13.39 4.32
C GLY A 68 -0.77 14.34 3.13
N LYS A 69 0.26 14.24 2.29
CA LYS A 69 0.40 15.06 1.09
C LYS A 69 0.00 14.27 -0.15
N SER A 70 -0.24 15.00 -1.24
CA SER A 70 -0.62 14.36 -2.50
C SER A 70 0.57 13.72 -3.17
N LEU A 71 0.41 12.46 -3.56
CA LEU A 71 1.40 11.75 -4.36
C LEU A 71 1.68 12.49 -5.66
N LEU A 72 0.68 13.13 -6.23
CA LEU A 72 0.80 13.81 -7.52
C LEU A 72 1.79 14.96 -7.47
N ASN A 73 2.01 15.56 -6.31
CA ASN A 73 2.96 16.67 -6.17
C ASN A 73 4.41 16.25 -6.39
N CYS A 74 4.71 14.95 -6.27
CA CYS A 74 6.06 14.44 -6.42
C CYS A 74 6.35 13.92 -7.83
N HIS A 75 5.42 14.10 -8.76
CA HIS A 75 5.51 13.52 -10.10
C HIS A 75 5.39 14.61 -11.16
N ASN A 76 6.05 14.38 -12.31
CA ASN A 76 5.90 15.27 -13.46
C ASN A 76 4.50 15.05 -14.07
N GLU A 77 4.14 15.93 -15.02
CA GLU A 77 2.80 15.91 -15.60
C GLU A 77 2.46 14.57 -16.26
N LYS A 78 3.40 14.00 -16.98
CA LYS A 78 3.18 12.72 -17.67
C LYS A 78 2.90 11.59 -16.69
N SER A 79 3.66 11.54 -15.58
CA SER A 79 3.45 10.54 -14.54
C SER A 79 2.13 10.74 -13.82
N ARG A 80 1.76 12.01 -13.57
CA ARG A 80 0.48 12.30 -12.94
C ARG A 80 -0.68 11.84 -13.81
N GLU A 81 -0.62 12.09 -15.11
CA GLU A 81 -1.65 11.66 -16.04
C GLU A 81 -1.78 10.13 -16.04
N MET A 82 -0.65 9.43 -16.04
CA MET A 82 -0.65 7.97 -16.02
C MET A 82 -1.29 7.44 -14.75
N ILE A 83 -0.91 7.99 -13.59
CA ILE A 83 -1.49 7.57 -12.31
C ILE A 83 -3.00 7.78 -12.31
N GLN A 84 -3.47 8.95 -12.76
CA GLN A 84 -4.89 9.25 -12.79
C GLN A 84 -5.65 8.35 -13.74
N LYS A 85 -5.09 8.05 -14.91
CA LYS A 85 -5.71 7.13 -15.86
C LYS A 85 -5.84 5.73 -15.30
N VAL A 86 -4.81 5.25 -14.63
CA VAL A 86 -4.84 3.90 -14.05
C VAL A 86 -5.90 3.80 -12.97
N VAL A 87 -5.99 4.82 -12.09
CA VAL A 87 -7.01 4.82 -11.04
C VAL A 87 -8.41 4.86 -11.64
N GLU A 88 -8.63 5.67 -12.69
CA GLU A 88 -9.93 5.69 -13.37
C GLU A 88 -10.26 4.33 -13.98
N TRP A 89 -9.27 3.66 -14.55
CA TRP A 89 -9.47 2.32 -15.10
C TRP A 89 -9.84 1.31 -14.00
N PHE A 90 -9.22 1.41 -12.82
CA PHE A 90 -9.60 0.57 -11.68
C PHE A 90 -11.07 0.76 -11.31
N LYS A 91 -11.60 1.99 -11.47
CA LYS A 91 -12.99 2.28 -11.13
C LYS A 91 -13.99 1.65 -12.08
N THR A 92 -13.57 1.30 -13.29
CA THR A 92 -14.51 0.84 -14.32
C THR A 92 -14.91 -0.63 -14.18
N SER A 93 -14.18 -1.43 -13.40
CA SER A 93 -14.53 -2.83 -13.17
C SER A 93 -13.83 -3.34 -11.92
N LYS A 94 -14.53 -4.18 -11.17
CA LYS A 94 -13.96 -4.85 -10.00
C LYS A 94 -12.86 -5.84 -10.36
N ASP A 95 -12.74 -6.18 -11.65
CA ASP A 95 -11.70 -7.10 -12.13
C ASP A 95 -10.43 -6.35 -12.55
N HIS A 96 -10.47 -5.03 -12.56
CA HIS A 96 -9.31 -4.20 -12.92
C HIS A 96 -8.47 -3.92 -11.67
N ASN A 97 -7.44 -4.71 -11.42
CA ASN A 97 -6.75 -4.66 -10.14
C ASN A 97 -5.23 -4.47 -10.21
N ILE A 98 -4.62 -4.59 -11.37
CA ILE A 98 -3.18 -4.42 -11.49
C ILE A 98 -2.83 -3.94 -12.90
N VAL A 99 -1.88 -3.01 -12.96
CA VAL A 99 -1.35 -2.49 -14.21
C VAL A 99 0.18 -2.51 -14.13
N TYR A 100 0.82 -3.08 -15.13
CA TYR A 100 2.27 -3.03 -15.25
C TYR A 100 2.64 -1.66 -15.83
N THR A 101 3.24 -0.79 -15.02
CA THR A 101 3.44 0.61 -15.41
C THR A 101 4.78 0.87 -16.09
N PHE A 102 5.86 0.27 -15.58
CA PHE A 102 7.15 0.41 -16.27
C PHE A 102 8.19 -0.53 -15.67
N PHE A 103 9.28 -0.70 -16.43
CA PHE A 103 10.46 -1.41 -15.98
C PHE A 103 11.55 -0.40 -15.62
N ASN A 104 12.07 -0.50 -14.40
CA ASN A 104 13.18 0.33 -13.95
C ASN A 104 14.47 -0.42 -14.24
N GLN A 105 15.15 -0.03 -15.33
CA GLN A 105 16.36 -0.71 -15.78
C GLN A 105 17.51 -0.55 -14.78
N LYS A 106 17.63 0.61 -14.18
CA LYS A 106 18.71 0.91 -13.25
C LYS A 106 18.67 -0.01 -12.02
N GLU A 107 17.50 -0.28 -11.51
CA GLU A 107 17.32 -1.12 -10.33
C GLU A 107 16.87 -2.54 -10.68
N ASN A 108 16.70 -2.83 -11.95
CA ASN A 108 16.23 -4.12 -12.46
C ASN A 108 14.98 -4.59 -11.74
N LYS A 109 13.93 -3.78 -11.84
CA LYS A 109 12.66 -4.10 -11.18
C LYS A 109 11.50 -3.73 -12.07
N ASP A 110 10.45 -4.54 -11.98
CA ASP A 110 9.16 -4.23 -12.58
C ASP A 110 8.33 -3.46 -11.59
N VAL A 111 7.58 -2.48 -12.08
CA VAL A 111 6.75 -1.62 -11.25
C VAL A 111 5.31 -1.71 -11.71
N TYR A 112 4.41 -1.89 -10.75
CA TYR A 112 2.98 -2.07 -11.00
C TYR A 112 2.19 -1.10 -10.13
N MET A 113 1.03 -0.69 -10.61
CA MET A 113 0.02 -0.09 -9.73
C MET A 113 -1.03 -1.14 -9.40
N VAL A 114 -1.40 -1.23 -8.14
CA VAL A 114 -2.29 -2.26 -7.62
C VAL A 114 -3.46 -1.59 -6.91
N ALA A 115 -4.67 -1.99 -7.29
CA ALA A 115 -5.90 -1.51 -6.67
C ALA A 115 -6.08 -2.12 -5.29
N LEU A 116 -6.57 -1.33 -4.35
CA LEU A 116 -6.94 -1.80 -3.02
C LEU A 116 -8.46 -1.70 -2.89
N ARG A 117 -9.09 -2.81 -2.46
CA ARG A 117 -10.55 -2.87 -2.39
C ARG A 117 -11.00 -3.38 -1.03
N ASN A 118 -12.18 -2.94 -0.62
CA ASN A 118 -12.81 -3.48 0.58
C ASN A 118 -13.47 -4.83 0.28
N GLU A 119 -14.13 -5.40 1.28
CA GLU A 119 -14.74 -6.73 1.15
C GLU A 119 -15.83 -6.78 0.09
N GLU A 120 -16.50 -5.66 -0.17
CA GLU A 120 -17.53 -5.59 -1.21
C GLU A 120 -16.96 -5.35 -2.61
N GLY A 121 -15.64 -5.23 -2.71
CA GLY A 121 -14.99 -4.99 -3.99
C GLY A 121 -14.91 -3.53 -4.39
N ASN A 122 -15.32 -2.62 -3.51
CA ASN A 122 -15.23 -1.20 -3.79
C ASN A 122 -13.77 -0.72 -3.70
N LEU A 123 -13.37 0.09 -4.66
CA LEU A 123 -12.03 0.66 -4.67
C LEU A 123 -11.88 1.63 -3.51
N ILE A 124 -10.82 1.45 -2.71
CA ILE A 124 -10.57 2.31 -1.54
C ILE A 124 -9.19 2.97 -1.56
N GLY A 125 -8.34 2.56 -2.49
CA GLY A 125 -7.01 3.13 -2.61
C GLY A 125 -6.19 2.36 -3.60
N TYR A 126 -4.90 2.63 -3.61
CA TYR A 126 -3.97 1.93 -4.48
C TYR A 126 -2.56 2.05 -3.93
N TYR A 127 -1.64 1.21 -4.43
CA TYR A 127 -0.23 1.38 -4.11
C TYR A 127 0.63 0.97 -5.31
N GLU A 128 1.88 1.38 -5.29
CA GLU A 128 2.85 1.01 -6.29
C GLU A 128 3.65 -0.19 -5.77
N LYS A 129 3.63 -1.27 -6.53
CA LYS A 129 4.33 -2.50 -6.16
C LYS A 129 5.62 -2.62 -6.96
N HIS A 130 6.70 -2.94 -6.27
CA HIS A 130 8.02 -3.12 -6.88
C HIS A 130 8.43 -4.58 -6.78
N GLU A 131 8.81 -5.18 -7.90
CA GLU A 131 9.32 -6.55 -7.93
C GLU A 131 10.71 -6.57 -8.51
N TYR A 132 11.70 -6.75 -7.66
CA TYR A 132 13.09 -6.83 -8.07
C TYR A 132 13.36 -8.15 -8.79
N ARG A 133 14.12 -8.08 -9.89
CA ARG A 133 14.41 -9.24 -10.73
C ARG A 133 15.83 -9.78 -10.55
N ASN A 134 16.65 -9.13 -9.75
CA ASN A 134 17.98 -9.65 -9.44
C ASN A 134 17.86 -10.91 -8.59
N ARG A 135 18.80 -11.83 -8.83
CA ARG A 135 18.87 -13.03 -8.02
C ARG A 135 19.12 -12.67 -6.55
N GLU A 136 18.49 -13.39 -5.65
CA GLU A 136 18.70 -13.20 -4.22
C GLU A 136 20.17 -13.47 -3.87
N THR A 137 20.75 -12.60 -3.05
CA THR A 137 22.14 -12.71 -2.59
C THR A 137 22.24 -13.09 -1.13
N MET A 138 21.13 -13.09 -0.40
CA MET A 138 21.13 -13.53 0.98
C MET A 138 21.48 -15.02 1.04
N LYS A 139 22.29 -15.39 2.03
CA LYS A 139 22.66 -16.79 2.22
C LYS A 139 21.41 -17.62 2.52
N MET A 140 21.29 -18.74 1.82
CA MET A 140 20.16 -19.64 2.04
C MET A 140 20.24 -20.23 3.43
N TYR A 141 19.11 -20.28 4.09
CA TYR A 141 18.85 -20.83 5.42
C TYR A 141 20.08 -21.37 6.17
N ASP A 142 20.63 -20.59 7.06
CA ASP A 142 21.76 -20.98 7.90
C ASP A 142 21.75 -20.11 9.16
N ILE A 143 20.98 -20.53 10.15
CA ILE A 143 20.77 -19.79 11.39
C ILE A 143 21.24 -20.57 12.62
N THR A 144 22.20 -21.45 12.43
CA THR A 144 22.74 -22.26 13.53
C THR A 144 23.63 -21.45 14.48
#